data_a603c604e952ef16ac3dae4eb8fd9dcc
#
_entry.id   a603c604e952ef16ac3dae4eb8fd9dcc
#
_cell.length_a   1.000
_cell.length_b   1.000
_cell.length_c   1.000
_cell.angle_alpha   90.00
_cell.angle_beta   90.00
_cell.angle_gamma   90.00
#
_symmetry.space_group_name_H-M   'P 1'
#
loop_
_entity.id
_entity.type
_entity.pdbx_description
1 polymer ?
#
loop_
_entity_poly.entity_id
_entity_poly.type
_entity_poly.pdbx_seq_one_letter_code
_entity_poly.pdbx_strand_id
1 'polypeptide(L)'
;DLCKGCINCIKRCPTEAIRVRDGKAHILAERCIDCGECIRICPHHAKKPLYDPLTILDDFKYTIALPPPSLYGQYNNLEEQDVVLAALLDMGFDDVYEVAKAAELVSDATRRILQTGSIERPVISSACPAVTRLIRVRFPQLIDHVLPLVAPIELAARLAKKEAVRRTGLPKEDIGCIFITPCPAKVTAIHSPIGSSRSEVDGAVAIKEVYPRLLASMKRISQMDYLASAGRIGLGWAESGGEAAGLISTDSYLAADGIENVIRVLEDLEDEKYRDLDFVELDACAGGCVGGVLQDRKSTRLNSS
;
A
#
# COMPACT_ATOMS: atom_id res chain seq x y z
N ASP A 1 16.67 4.11 -22.01
CA ASP A 1 17.19 5.14 -22.97
C ASP A 1 17.09 6.57 -22.42
N LEU A 2 16.14 6.88 -21.53
CA LEU A 2 15.94 8.23 -20.98
C LEU A 2 17.00 8.60 -19.90
N CYS A 3 17.68 7.64 -19.29
CA CYS A 3 18.65 7.90 -18.24
C CYS A 3 19.87 8.65 -18.79
N LYS A 4 20.25 9.75 -18.14
CA LYS A 4 21.41 10.61 -18.50
C LYS A 4 22.58 10.44 -17.52
N GLY A 5 22.53 9.44 -16.63
CA GLY A 5 23.62 9.18 -15.67
C GLY A 5 23.76 10.25 -14.57
N CYS A 6 22.79 11.16 -14.42
CA CYS A 6 22.78 12.10 -13.29
C CYS A 6 22.63 11.32 -11.98
N ILE A 7 23.22 11.80 -10.89
CA ILE A 7 23.29 11.06 -9.62
C ILE A 7 22.12 11.35 -8.67
N ASN A 8 21.06 12.02 -9.11
CA ASN A 8 19.93 12.41 -8.25
C ASN A 8 19.28 11.21 -7.53
N CYS A 9 19.02 10.12 -8.27
CA CYS A 9 18.42 8.92 -7.68
C CYS A 9 19.35 8.20 -6.70
N ILE A 10 20.69 8.33 -6.85
CA ILE A 10 21.67 7.76 -5.91
C ILE A 10 21.59 8.50 -4.58
N LYS A 11 21.62 9.85 -4.63
CA LYS A 11 21.60 10.69 -3.41
C LYS A 11 20.36 10.52 -2.55
N ARG A 12 19.25 10.07 -3.14
CA ARG A 12 17.96 9.91 -2.45
C ARG A 12 17.62 8.44 -2.16
N CYS A 13 18.51 7.50 -2.52
CA CYS A 13 18.23 6.09 -2.27
C CYS A 13 18.54 5.74 -0.81
N PRO A 14 17.53 5.36 0.00
CA PRO A 14 17.69 5.13 1.45
C PRO A 14 18.56 3.92 1.78
N THR A 15 18.73 3.00 0.83
CA THR A 15 19.49 1.75 1.00
C THR A 15 20.70 1.67 0.08
N GLU A 16 21.05 2.77 -0.58
CA GLU A 16 22.15 2.83 -1.56
C GLU A 16 22.04 1.75 -2.65
N ALA A 17 20.84 1.37 -3.03
CA ALA A 17 20.59 0.33 -4.02
C ALA A 17 20.90 0.75 -5.47
N ILE A 18 21.39 1.95 -5.71
CA ILE A 18 21.58 2.46 -7.07
C ILE A 18 23.06 2.74 -7.34
N ARG A 19 23.53 2.24 -8.51
CA ARG A 19 24.87 2.51 -9.03
C ARG A 19 24.79 3.03 -10.46
N VAL A 20 25.71 3.89 -10.87
CA VAL A 20 25.86 4.32 -12.28
C VAL A 20 26.97 3.51 -12.92
N ARG A 21 26.65 2.86 -14.04
CA ARG A 21 27.58 2.13 -14.90
C ARG A 21 27.26 2.51 -16.35
N ASP A 22 28.28 2.74 -17.16
CA ASP A 22 28.13 3.11 -18.58
C ASP A 22 27.14 4.27 -18.81
N GLY A 23 27.21 5.29 -17.93
CA GLY A 23 26.33 6.46 -17.99
C GLY A 23 24.86 6.18 -17.67
N LYS A 24 24.49 5.02 -17.12
CA LYS A 24 23.12 4.61 -16.77
C LYS A 24 23.03 4.20 -15.31
N ALA A 25 21.87 4.49 -14.70
CA ALA A 25 21.60 4.07 -13.32
C ALA A 25 21.02 2.64 -13.30
N HIS A 26 21.69 1.75 -12.57
CA HIS A 26 21.29 0.37 -12.32
C HIS A 26 20.83 0.20 -10.88
N ILE A 27 19.79 -0.60 -10.67
CA ILE A 27 19.25 -0.92 -9.35
C ILE A 27 19.75 -2.29 -8.92
N LEU A 28 20.31 -2.37 -7.71
CA LEU A 28 20.66 -3.61 -7.03
C LEU A 28 19.41 -4.13 -6.34
N ALA A 29 18.80 -5.18 -6.88
CA ALA A 29 17.51 -5.69 -6.45
C ALA A 29 17.52 -6.13 -4.97
N GLU A 30 18.62 -6.74 -4.52
CA GLU A 30 18.82 -7.22 -3.16
C GLU A 30 18.83 -6.11 -2.09
N ARG A 31 19.07 -4.86 -2.51
CA ARG A 31 19.08 -3.67 -1.65
C ARG A 31 17.88 -2.77 -1.86
N CYS A 32 17.11 -2.99 -2.92
CA CYS A 32 15.96 -2.15 -3.25
C CYS A 32 14.78 -2.47 -2.33
N ILE A 33 14.19 -1.43 -1.73
CA ILE A 33 12.98 -1.52 -0.90
C ILE A 33 11.72 -1.04 -1.63
N ASP A 34 11.82 -0.71 -2.90
CA ASP A 34 10.74 -0.26 -3.78
C ASP A 34 9.96 0.97 -3.27
N CYS A 35 10.61 1.85 -2.49
CA CYS A 35 9.99 3.06 -1.93
C CYS A 35 9.56 4.10 -2.98
N GLY A 36 10.04 4.00 -4.22
CA GLY A 36 9.68 4.90 -5.32
C GLY A 36 10.42 6.24 -5.35
N GLU A 37 11.34 6.55 -4.42
CA GLU A 37 12.06 7.83 -4.40
C GLU A 37 12.85 8.10 -5.68
N CYS A 38 13.50 7.07 -6.24
CA CYS A 38 14.21 7.21 -7.50
C CYS A 38 13.30 7.52 -8.71
N ILE A 39 12.01 7.22 -8.60
CA ILE A 39 10.99 7.56 -9.61
C ILE A 39 10.59 9.03 -9.45
N ARG A 40 10.33 9.48 -8.20
CA ARG A 40 9.93 10.87 -7.88
C ARG A 40 10.99 11.86 -8.31
N ILE A 41 12.25 11.61 -7.94
CA ILE A 41 13.33 12.58 -8.10
C ILE A 41 13.93 12.59 -9.52
N CYS A 42 13.56 11.65 -10.39
CA CYS A 42 14.14 11.56 -11.73
C CYS A 42 13.61 12.63 -12.67
N PRO A 43 14.40 13.67 -13.02
CA PRO A 43 13.93 14.75 -13.91
C PRO A 43 13.72 14.26 -15.35
N HIS A 44 14.28 13.10 -15.70
CA HIS A 44 14.18 12.51 -17.04
C HIS A 44 13.11 11.41 -17.11
N HIS A 45 12.38 11.13 -16.02
CA HIS A 45 11.39 10.06 -15.94
C HIS A 45 11.89 8.70 -16.44
N ALA A 46 13.20 8.43 -16.21
CA ALA A 46 13.89 7.24 -16.70
C ALA A 46 13.63 5.99 -15.86
N LYS A 47 13.09 6.15 -14.67
CA LYS A 47 12.68 5.05 -13.77
C LYS A 47 11.19 4.84 -13.88
N LYS A 48 10.78 3.59 -14.03
CA LYS A 48 9.37 3.19 -14.10
C LYS A 48 9.13 2.10 -13.06
N PRO A 49 8.00 2.14 -12.33
CA PRO A 49 7.58 1.05 -11.49
C PRO A 49 7.08 -0.11 -12.36
N LEU A 50 7.23 -1.32 -11.87
CA LEU A 50 6.60 -2.52 -12.43
C LEU A 50 5.25 -2.74 -11.71
N TYR A 51 4.27 -3.23 -12.44
CA TYR A 51 2.95 -3.66 -11.97
C TYR A 51 2.32 -4.53 -13.06
N ASP A 52 1.28 -5.29 -12.71
CA ASP A 52 0.61 -6.17 -13.64
C ASP A 52 -0.29 -5.39 -14.61
N PRO A 53 -0.41 -5.80 -15.87
CA PRO A 53 -1.34 -5.18 -16.82
C PRO A 53 -2.78 -5.55 -16.45
N LEU A 54 -3.75 -4.71 -16.86
CA LEU A 54 -5.17 -4.98 -16.59
C LEU A 54 -5.68 -6.27 -17.28
N THR A 55 -4.99 -6.76 -18.32
CA THR A 55 -5.28 -8.05 -18.96
C THR A 55 -5.09 -9.26 -18.04
N ILE A 56 -4.49 -9.08 -16.85
CA ILE A 56 -4.41 -10.13 -15.81
C ILE A 56 -5.80 -10.65 -15.41
N LEU A 57 -6.86 -9.88 -15.64
CA LEU A 57 -8.25 -10.34 -15.39
C LEU A 57 -8.60 -11.55 -16.23
N ASP A 58 -8.04 -11.67 -17.44
CA ASP A 58 -8.31 -12.74 -18.38
C ASP A 58 -7.76 -14.12 -17.92
N ASP A 59 -6.87 -14.11 -16.90
CA ASP A 59 -6.25 -15.32 -16.35
C ASP A 59 -7.18 -16.08 -15.37
N PHE A 60 -8.30 -15.46 -14.95
CA PHE A 60 -9.22 -16.01 -13.95
C PHE A 60 -10.64 -16.12 -14.47
N LYS A 61 -11.40 -17.10 -13.92
CA LYS A 61 -12.83 -17.28 -14.23
C LYS A 61 -13.72 -16.32 -13.44
N TYR A 62 -13.21 -15.82 -12.34
CA TYR A 62 -13.90 -14.87 -11.45
C TYR A 62 -12.91 -13.92 -10.84
N THR A 63 -13.11 -12.64 -11.01
CA THR A 63 -12.17 -11.60 -10.59
C THR A 63 -12.77 -10.68 -9.53
N ILE A 64 -11.99 -10.41 -8.49
CA ILE A 64 -12.39 -9.55 -7.39
C ILE A 64 -11.45 -8.34 -7.35
N ALA A 65 -12.00 -7.14 -7.50
CA ALA A 65 -11.24 -5.91 -7.30
C ALA A 65 -11.00 -5.68 -5.80
N LEU A 66 -9.77 -5.34 -5.44
CA LEU A 66 -9.39 -4.92 -4.08
C LEU A 66 -9.02 -3.44 -4.09
N PRO A 67 -10.00 -2.51 -4.04
CA PRO A 67 -9.73 -1.08 -3.99
C PRO A 67 -9.16 -0.69 -2.62
N PRO A 68 -8.00 0.04 -2.60
CA PRO A 68 -7.47 0.61 -1.36
C PRO A 68 -8.18 1.91 -1.00
N PRO A 69 -8.15 2.34 0.27
CA PRO A 69 -8.69 3.64 0.68
C PRO A 69 -8.09 4.81 -0.12
N SER A 70 -6.81 4.71 -0.50
CA SER A 70 -6.13 5.74 -1.31
C SER A 70 -6.70 5.94 -2.71
N LEU A 71 -7.51 5.01 -3.23
CA LEU A 71 -8.21 5.17 -4.50
C LEU A 71 -9.31 6.24 -4.39
N TYR A 72 -10.03 6.26 -3.30
CA TYR A 72 -11.07 7.26 -3.05
C TYR A 72 -10.49 8.67 -2.93
N GLY A 73 -9.29 8.82 -2.37
CA GLY A 73 -8.55 10.09 -2.31
C GLY A 73 -8.11 10.68 -3.66
N GLN A 74 -8.33 9.96 -4.79
CA GLN A 74 -8.06 10.50 -6.13
C GLN A 74 -9.16 11.44 -6.64
N TYR A 75 -10.31 11.48 -5.96
CA TYR A 75 -11.48 12.26 -6.37
C TYR A 75 -11.70 13.45 -5.44
N ASN A 76 -11.77 14.67 -5.99
CA ASN A 76 -11.92 15.89 -5.21
C ASN A 76 -13.33 16.05 -4.59
N ASN A 77 -14.35 15.46 -5.19
CA ASN A 77 -15.76 15.61 -4.78
C ASN A 77 -16.46 14.25 -4.88
N LEU A 78 -15.91 13.23 -4.24
CA LEU A 78 -16.58 11.93 -4.17
C LEU A 78 -17.65 12.01 -3.07
N GLU A 79 -18.91 12.00 -3.47
CA GLU A 79 -20.04 12.01 -2.53
C GLU A 79 -20.27 10.63 -1.93
N GLU A 80 -20.15 9.57 -2.75
CA GLU A 80 -20.39 8.19 -2.36
C GLU A 80 -19.33 7.25 -2.94
N GLN A 81 -18.78 6.35 -2.11
CA GLN A 81 -17.82 5.33 -2.55
C GLN A 81 -18.45 4.32 -3.51
N ASP A 82 -19.77 4.09 -3.39
CA ASP A 82 -20.51 3.14 -4.21
C ASP A 82 -20.34 3.38 -5.71
N VAL A 83 -20.21 4.64 -6.15
CA VAL A 83 -19.94 4.99 -7.56
C VAL A 83 -18.62 4.39 -8.05
N VAL A 84 -17.59 4.43 -7.20
CA VAL A 84 -16.26 3.89 -7.56
C VAL A 84 -16.32 2.37 -7.60
N LEU A 85 -17.01 1.75 -6.65
CA LEU A 85 -17.17 0.30 -6.57
C LEU A 85 -18.00 -0.23 -7.76
N ALA A 86 -19.13 0.41 -8.06
CA ALA A 86 -19.95 0.09 -9.24
C ALA A 86 -19.17 0.26 -10.54
N ALA A 87 -18.33 1.31 -10.62
CA ALA A 87 -17.49 1.53 -11.80
C ALA A 87 -16.42 0.44 -12.00
N LEU A 88 -15.92 -0.18 -10.93
CA LEU A 88 -15.02 -1.33 -11.02
C LEU A 88 -15.75 -2.55 -11.61
N LEU A 89 -17.00 -2.79 -11.21
CA LEU A 89 -17.83 -3.84 -11.81
C LEU A 89 -18.10 -3.55 -13.31
N ASP A 90 -18.43 -2.31 -13.68
CA ASP A 90 -18.63 -1.92 -15.08
C ASP A 90 -17.34 -2.04 -15.93
N MET A 91 -16.18 -2.03 -15.31
CA MET A 91 -14.87 -2.28 -15.96
C MET A 91 -14.57 -3.75 -16.22
N GLY A 92 -15.38 -4.68 -15.71
CA GLY A 92 -15.25 -6.11 -15.95
C GLY A 92 -14.77 -6.93 -14.77
N PHE A 93 -14.69 -6.38 -13.57
CA PHE A 93 -14.56 -7.19 -12.36
C PHE A 93 -15.91 -7.84 -12.03
N ASP A 94 -15.87 -9.09 -11.57
CA ASP A 94 -17.08 -9.81 -11.16
C ASP A 94 -17.55 -9.43 -9.76
N ASP A 95 -16.62 -8.91 -8.92
CA ASP A 95 -16.89 -8.53 -7.55
C ASP A 95 -15.92 -7.46 -7.04
N VAL A 96 -16.26 -6.85 -5.91
CA VAL A 96 -15.40 -5.89 -5.22
C VAL A 96 -15.32 -6.21 -3.74
N TYR A 97 -14.14 -6.06 -3.15
CA TYR A 97 -13.93 -6.18 -1.71
C TYR A 97 -13.02 -5.05 -1.22
N GLU A 98 -13.54 -4.16 -0.40
CA GLU A 98 -12.80 -3.00 0.09
C GLU A 98 -11.67 -3.41 1.03
N VAL A 99 -10.44 -3.01 0.70
CA VAL A 99 -9.28 -3.21 1.60
C VAL A 99 -9.46 -2.47 2.92
N ALA A 100 -10.18 -1.35 2.92
CA ALA A 100 -10.54 -0.58 4.11
C ALA A 100 -11.25 -1.43 5.18
N LYS A 101 -12.15 -2.33 4.78
CA LYS A 101 -12.85 -3.25 5.70
C LYS A 101 -11.88 -4.21 6.40
N ALA A 102 -10.89 -4.73 5.67
CA ALA A 102 -9.86 -5.58 6.27
C ALA A 102 -8.91 -4.76 7.17
N ALA A 103 -8.66 -3.50 6.83
CA ALA A 103 -7.85 -2.59 7.66
C ALA A 103 -8.48 -2.38 9.06
N GLU A 104 -9.80 -2.27 9.15
CA GLU A 104 -10.51 -2.20 10.45
C GLU A 104 -10.28 -3.45 11.31
N LEU A 105 -10.28 -4.64 10.69
CA LEU A 105 -10.00 -5.88 11.40
C LEU A 105 -8.53 -5.94 11.88
N VAL A 106 -7.61 -5.40 11.10
CA VAL A 106 -6.20 -5.28 11.50
C VAL A 106 -6.06 -4.29 12.66
N SER A 107 -6.77 -3.15 12.64
CA SER A 107 -6.80 -2.20 13.76
C SER A 107 -7.31 -2.87 15.05
N ASP A 108 -8.36 -3.68 14.96
CA ASP A 108 -8.88 -4.44 16.09
C ASP A 108 -7.84 -5.43 16.65
N ALA A 109 -7.15 -6.16 15.78
CA ALA A 109 -6.11 -7.10 16.18
C ALA A 109 -4.92 -6.36 16.83
N THR A 110 -4.50 -5.22 16.25
CA THR A 110 -3.42 -4.38 16.78
C THR A 110 -3.76 -3.89 18.20
N ARG A 111 -4.98 -3.38 18.42
CA ARG A 111 -5.42 -2.96 19.76
C ARG A 111 -5.29 -4.07 20.79
N ARG A 112 -5.69 -5.29 20.43
CA ARG A 112 -5.57 -6.46 21.34
C ARG A 112 -4.11 -6.79 21.64
N ILE A 113 -3.24 -6.75 20.64
CA ILE A 113 -1.80 -6.98 20.81
C ILE A 113 -1.19 -5.94 21.75
N LEU A 114 -1.50 -4.65 21.55
CA LEU A 114 -1.02 -3.58 22.43
C LEU A 114 -1.47 -3.76 23.87
N GLN A 115 -2.72 -4.22 24.09
CA GLN A 115 -3.26 -4.51 25.42
C GLN A 115 -2.58 -5.69 26.12
N THR A 116 -2.16 -6.71 25.36
CA THR A 116 -1.51 -7.88 25.93
C THR A 116 -0.03 -7.67 26.28
N GLY A 117 0.60 -6.63 25.69
CA GLY A 117 2.03 -6.37 25.88
C GLY A 117 2.93 -7.49 25.34
N SER A 118 2.46 -8.25 24.36
CA SER A 118 3.18 -9.41 23.80
C SER A 118 4.32 -9.06 22.84
N ILE A 119 4.46 -7.78 22.49
CA ILE A 119 5.51 -7.25 21.59
C ILE A 119 6.25 -6.14 22.34
N GLU A 120 7.54 -6.02 22.07
CA GLU A 120 8.38 -4.97 22.62
C GLU A 120 7.92 -3.59 22.13
N ARG A 121 7.80 -2.64 23.05
CA ARG A 121 7.37 -1.27 22.75
C ARG A 121 8.57 -0.36 22.43
N PRO A 122 8.33 0.66 21.58
CA PRO A 122 7.12 0.91 20.83
C PRO A 122 6.90 -0.10 19.70
N VAL A 123 5.64 -0.51 19.47
CA VAL A 123 5.28 -1.42 18.39
C VAL A 123 5.27 -0.66 17.07
N ILE A 124 6.01 -1.13 16.07
CA ILE A 124 6.11 -0.52 14.74
C ILE A 124 5.11 -1.17 13.79
N SER A 125 4.33 -0.35 13.07
CA SER A 125 3.41 -0.82 12.03
C SER A 125 4.12 -1.64 10.95
N SER A 126 3.50 -2.74 10.51
CA SER A 126 3.94 -3.55 9.39
C SER A 126 3.22 -3.22 8.06
N ALA A 127 2.32 -2.22 8.04
CA ALA A 127 1.46 -1.92 6.90
C ALA A 127 2.22 -1.43 5.65
N CYS A 128 3.36 -0.75 5.83
CA CYS A 128 4.19 -0.27 4.73
C CYS A 128 5.32 -1.26 4.38
N PRO A 129 5.24 -2.01 3.25
CA PRO A 129 6.27 -3.00 2.92
C PRO A 129 7.64 -2.37 2.58
N ALA A 130 7.69 -1.10 2.18
CA ALA A 130 8.96 -0.40 2.00
C ALA A 130 9.66 -0.16 3.34
N VAL A 131 8.90 0.19 4.39
CA VAL A 131 9.43 0.39 5.74
C VAL A 131 9.89 -0.93 6.35
N THR A 132 9.08 -1.99 6.26
CA THR A 132 9.48 -3.30 6.80
C THR A 132 10.74 -3.85 6.13
N ARG A 133 10.92 -3.60 4.82
CA ARG A 133 12.18 -3.92 4.11
C ARG A 133 13.31 -3.01 4.54
N LEU A 134 13.08 -1.72 4.76
CA LEU A 134 14.08 -0.79 5.27
C LEU A 134 14.61 -1.23 6.64
N ILE A 135 13.71 -1.61 7.55
CA ILE A 135 14.07 -2.14 8.88
C ILE A 135 14.98 -3.36 8.72
N ARG A 136 14.60 -4.32 7.90
CA ARG A 136 15.42 -5.53 7.67
C ARG A 136 16.80 -5.25 7.11
N VAL A 137 16.95 -4.22 6.27
CA VAL A 137 18.22 -3.91 5.58
C VAL A 137 19.13 -3.02 6.42
N ARG A 138 18.56 -2.06 7.17
CA ARG A 138 19.33 -1.03 7.87
C ARG A 138 19.19 -1.04 9.39
N PHE A 139 18.09 -1.55 9.92
CA PHE A 139 17.73 -1.47 11.35
C PHE A 139 17.29 -2.84 11.88
N PRO A 140 18.08 -3.92 11.66
CA PRO A 140 17.67 -5.29 11.99
C PRO A 140 17.35 -5.51 13.47
N GLN A 141 17.90 -4.71 14.37
CA GLN A 141 17.61 -4.74 15.81
C GLN A 141 16.19 -4.31 16.15
N LEU A 142 15.49 -3.59 15.24
CA LEU A 142 14.10 -3.20 15.45
C LEU A 142 13.08 -4.23 14.91
N ILE A 143 13.53 -5.40 14.45
CA ILE A 143 12.62 -6.42 13.88
C ILE A 143 11.61 -6.92 14.91
N ASP A 144 12.01 -7.08 16.16
CA ASP A 144 11.18 -7.60 17.25
C ASP A 144 10.10 -6.59 17.70
N HIS A 145 10.23 -5.33 17.32
CA HIS A 145 9.23 -4.28 17.48
C HIS A 145 8.16 -4.28 16.37
N VAL A 146 8.41 -4.94 15.23
CA VAL A 146 7.49 -4.90 14.09
C VAL A 146 6.27 -5.77 14.35
N LEU A 147 5.08 -5.18 14.16
CA LEU A 147 3.79 -5.84 14.34
C LEU A 147 3.68 -7.11 13.47
N PRO A 148 3.51 -8.32 14.06
CA PRO A 148 3.46 -9.56 13.30
C PRO A 148 2.07 -9.86 12.77
N LEU A 149 1.43 -8.87 12.16
CA LEU A 149 0.13 -9.03 11.49
C LEU A 149 0.30 -9.03 9.98
N VAL A 150 -0.58 -9.75 9.30
CA VAL A 150 -0.69 -9.71 7.84
C VAL A 150 -1.19 -8.34 7.40
N ALA A 151 -0.68 -7.85 6.27
CA ALA A 151 -1.15 -6.59 5.71
C ALA A 151 -2.65 -6.64 5.36
N PRO A 152 -3.38 -5.50 5.45
CA PRO A 152 -4.81 -5.46 5.11
C PRO A 152 -5.14 -6.03 3.73
N ILE A 153 -4.26 -5.89 2.72
CA ILE A 153 -4.48 -6.45 1.38
C ILE A 153 -4.52 -7.99 1.38
N GLU A 154 -3.67 -8.63 2.18
CA GLU A 154 -3.63 -10.10 2.30
C GLU A 154 -4.88 -10.62 3.01
N LEU A 155 -5.30 -9.94 4.07
CA LEU A 155 -6.53 -10.28 4.79
C LEU A 155 -7.76 -10.08 3.90
N ALA A 156 -7.83 -8.97 3.16
CA ALA A 156 -8.91 -8.68 2.22
C ALA A 156 -9.02 -9.78 1.15
N ALA A 157 -7.91 -10.14 0.49
CA ALA A 157 -7.88 -11.19 -0.52
C ALA A 157 -8.33 -12.55 0.05
N ARG A 158 -7.84 -12.91 1.25
CA ARG A 158 -8.23 -14.14 1.93
C ARG A 158 -9.72 -14.22 2.21
N LEU A 159 -10.30 -13.13 2.74
CA LEU A 159 -11.73 -13.06 3.05
C LEU A 159 -12.58 -13.05 1.79
N ALA A 160 -12.21 -12.25 0.79
CA ALA A 160 -12.89 -12.15 -0.49
C ALA A 160 -12.94 -13.50 -1.22
N LYS A 161 -11.79 -14.19 -1.33
CA LYS A 161 -11.74 -15.54 -1.94
C LYS A 161 -12.60 -16.54 -1.18
N LYS A 162 -12.54 -16.56 0.15
CA LYS A 162 -13.35 -17.45 0.97
C LYS A 162 -14.85 -17.25 0.71
N GLU A 163 -15.28 -16.00 0.58
CA GLU A 163 -16.67 -15.68 0.30
C GLU A 163 -17.07 -16.04 -1.14
N ALA A 164 -16.21 -15.73 -2.12
CA ALA A 164 -16.45 -16.06 -3.52
C ALA A 164 -16.53 -17.58 -3.75
N VAL A 165 -15.63 -18.37 -3.17
CA VAL A 165 -15.71 -19.87 -3.22
C VAL A 165 -17.07 -20.36 -2.71
N ARG A 166 -17.53 -19.82 -1.56
CA ARG A 166 -18.83 -20.21 -0.98
C ARG A 166 -20.00 -19.81 -1.87
N ARG A 167 -19.94 -18.64 -2.53
CA ARG A 167 -21.02 -18.09 -3.34
C ARG A 167 -21.10 -18.71 -4.74
N THR A 168 -19.93 -18.89 -5.38
CA THR A 168 -19.85 -19.34 -6.78
C THR A 168 -19.65 -20.85 -6.93
N GLY A 169 -19.12 -21.53 -5.90
CA GLY A 169 -18.70 -22.94 -5.99
C GLY A 169 -17.43 -23.15 -6.82
N LEU A 170 -16.78 -22.10 -7.31
CA LEU A 170 -15.53 -22.20 -8.05
C LEU A 170 -14.36 -22.58 -7.11
N PRO A 171 -13.37 -23.33 -7.62
CA PRO A 171 -12.15 -23.59 -6.87
C PRO A 171 -11.35 -22.28 -6.66
N LYS A 172 -10.57 -22.24 -5.57
CA LYS A 172 -9.84 -21.03 -5.16
C LYS A 172 -8.88 -20.50 -6.23
N GLU A 173 -8.28 -21.40 -7.01
CA GLU A 173 -7.35 -21.12 -8.09
C GLU A 173 -7.99 -20.45 -9.32
N ASP A 174 -9.29 -20.59 -9.49
CA ASP A 174 -10.05 -19.94 -10.57
C ASP A 174 -10.50 -18.51 -10.18
N ILE A 175 -10.28 -18.10 -8.92
CA ILE A 175 -10.68 -16.79 -8.40
C ILE A 175 -9.45 -15.90 -8.23
N GLY A 176 -9.40 -14.81 -8.99
CA GLY A 176 -8.34 -13.80 -8.93
C GLY A 176 -8.70 -12.61 -8.05
N CYS A 177 -7.92 -12.35 -7.01
CA CYS A 177 -7.98 -11.11 -6.25
C CYS A 177 -6.94 -10.12 -6.78
N ILE A 178 -7.39 -9.01 -7.37
CA ILE A 178 -6.53 -8.03 -8.02
C ILE A 178 -6.51 -6.73 -7.22
N PHE A 179 -5.35 -6.40 -6.67
CA PHE A 179 -5.15 -5.21 -5.88
C PHE A 179 -4.93 -3.98 -6.79
N ILE A 180 -5.68 -2.90 -6.54
CA ILE A 180 -5.52 -1.63 -7.25
C ILE A 180 -4.49 -0.79 -6.47
N THR A 181 -3.21 -0.88 -6.88
CA THR A 181 -2.09 -0.43 -6.04
C THR A 181 -1.64 1.01 -6.26
N PRO A 182 -1.41 1.78 -5.16
CA PRO A 182 -0.71 3.07 -5.22
C PRO A 182 0.83 2.94 -5.24
N CYS A 183 1.39 1.72 -5.04
CA CYS A 183 2.73 1.58 -4.50
C CYS A 183 3.49 0.39 -5.12
N PRO A 184 4.73 0.59 -5.64
CA PRO A 184 5.53 -0.50 -6.18
C PRO A 184 6.01 -1.48 -5.10
N ALA A 185 6.21 -1.04 -3.86
CA ALA A 185 6.60 -1.95 -2.78
C ALA A 185 5.50 -2.99 -2.45
N LYS A 186 4.22 -2.63 -2.62
CA LYS A 186 3.12 -3.57 -2.50
C LYS A 186 3.08 -4.55 -3.68
N VAL A 187 3.40 -4.11 -4.90
CA VAL A 187 3.57 -5.03 -6.06
C VAL A 187 4.63 -6.07 -5.74
N THR A 188 5.80 -5.63 -5.29
CA THR A 188 6.89 -6.54 -4.93
C THR A 188 6.51 -7.44 -3.75
N ALA A 189 5.75 -6.95 -2.75
CA ALA A 189 5.29 -7.76 -1.63
C ALA A 189 4.32 -8.88 -2.06
N ILE A 190 3.51 -8.65 -3.09
CA ILE A 190 2.60 -9.63 -3.67
C ILE A 190 3.39 -10.71 -4.43
N HIS A 191 4.32 -10.32 -5.31
CA HIS A 191 5.07 -11.27 -6.14
C HIS A 191 6.24 -11.96 -5.40
N SER A 192 6.74 -11.34 -4.32
CA SER A 192 7.85 -11.84 -3.51
C SER A 192 7.59 -11.53 -2.04
N PRO A 193 6.62 -12.22 -1.42
CA PRO A 193 6.23 -11.96 -0.05
C PRO A 193 7.34 -12.32 0.94
N ILE A 194 7.39 -11.59 2.05
CA ILE A 194 8.32 -11.86 3.15
C ILE A 194 7.56 -12.61 4.25
N GLY A 195 8.08 -13.76 4.68
CA GLY A 195 7.49 -14.55 5.77
C GLY A 195 6.36 -15.49 5.35
N SER A 196 6.02 -15.54 4.05
CA SER A 196 5.09 -16.54 3.50
C SER A 196 5.59 -17.07 2.15
N SER A 197 5.13 -18.26 1.75
CA SER A 197 5.52 -18.88 0.48
C SER A 197 4.83 -18.24 -0.73
N ARG A 198 3.65 -17.63 -0.53
CA ARG A 198 2.87 -16.94 -1.57
C ARG A 198 1.93 -15.91 -0.94
N SER A 199 1.55 -14.91 -1.73
CA SER A 199 0.49 -13.96 -1.39
C SER A 199 -0.89 -14.57 -1.59
N GLU A 200 -1.89 -14.06 -0.90
CA GLU A 200 -3.31 -14.32 -1.17
C GLU A 200 -3.84 -13.44 -2.32
N VAL A 201 -3.12 -12.37 -2.64
CA VAL A 201 -3.39 -11.47 -3.77
C VAL A 201 -2.73 -12.05 -5.02
N ASP A 202 -3.46 -12.13 -6.13
CA ASP A 202 -2.98 -12.76 -7.37
C ASP A 202 -2.33 -11.78 -8.34
N GLY A 203 -2.66 -10.49 -8.23
CA GLY A 203 -2.06 -9.47 -9.08
C GLY A 203 -2.24 -8.05 -8.53
N ALA A 204 -1.47 -7.12 -9.08
CA ALA A 204 -1.47 -5.73 -8.65
C ALA A 204 -1.42 -4.77 -9.84
N VAL A 205 -2.53 -4.09 -10.11
CA VAL A 205 -2.67 -3.11 -11.19
C VAL A 205 -2.57 -1.69 -10.63
N ALA A 206 -1.81 -0.83 -11.29
CA ALA A 206 -1.58 0.53 -10.79
C ALA A 206 -2.85 1.40 -10.86
N ILE A 207 -3.08 2.22 -9.82
CA ILE A 207 -4.18 3.20 -9.82
C ILE A 207 -4.18 4.05 -11.09
N LYS A 208 -3.02 4.55 -11.53
CA LYS A 208 -2.89 5.38 -12.74
C LYS A 208 -3.35 4.69 -14.04
N GLU A 209 -3.35 3.34 -14.10
CA GLU A 209 -3.86 2.57 -15.25
C GLU A 209 -5.38 2.41 -15.18
N VAL A 210 -5.90 2.25 -13.98
CA VAL A 210 -7.33 2.04 -13.71
C VAL A 210 -8.10 3.36 -13.76
N TYR A 211 -7.53 4.43 -13.22
CA TYR A 211 -8.20 5.72 -13.00
C TYR A 211 -8.87 6.33 -14.23
N PRO A 212 -8.23 6.42 -15.43
CA PRO A 212 -8.90 6.98 -16.62
C PRO A 212 -10.12 6.17 -17.06
N ARG A 213 -10.06 4.83 -16.95
CA ARG A 213 -11.17 3.93 -17.29
C ARG A 213 -12.29 4.04 -16.25
N LEU A 214 -11.91 4.13 -14.98
CA LEU A 214 -12.83 4.31 -13.87
C LEU A 214 -13.63 5.58 -13.99
N LEU A 215 -12.99 6.72 -14.34
CA LEU A 215 -13.68 7.99 -14.63
C LEU A 215 -14.68 7.88 -15.79
N ALA A 216 -14.35 7.11 -16.83
CA ALA A 216 -15.26 6.88 -17.94
C ALA A 216 -16.46 6.02 -17.52
N SER A 217 -16.24 4.97 -16.71
CA SER A 217 -17.29 4.11 -16.16
C SER A 217 -18.22 4.88 -15.21
N MET A 218 -17.67 5.64 -14.27
CA MET A 218 -18.45 6.45 -13.32
C MET A 218 -19.47 7.38 -14.01
N LYS A 219 -19.13 7.91 -15.19
CA LYS A 219 -20.04 8.78 -15.97
C LYS A 219 -21.23 8.03 -16.56
N ARG A 220 -21.15 6.72 -16.71
CA ARG A 220 -22.22 5.87 -17.29
C ARG A 220 -23.18 5.33 -16.25
N ILE A 221 -22.73 5.28 -14.98
CA ILE A 221 -23.52 4.72 -13.89
C ILE A 221 -24.65 5.69 -13.54
N SER A 222 -25.89 5.23 -13.70
CA SER A 222 -27.11 5.98 -13.39
C SER A 222 -27.87 5.41 -12.19
N GLN A 223 -27.64 4.16 -11.85
CA GLN A 223 -28.19 3.47 -10.69
C GLN A 223 -27.09 2.66 -10.01
N MET A 224 -27.07 2.65 -8.70
CA MET A 224 -26.05 1.96 -7.89
C MET A 224 -26.70 1.10 -6.84
N ASP A 225 -26.12 -0.07 -6.62
CA ASP A 225 -26.35 -0.84 -5.42
C ASP A 225 -25.47 -0.31 -4.27
N TYR A 226 -25.92 -0.47 -3.04
CA TYR A 226 -25.08 -0.14 -1.87
C TYR A 226 -24.03 -1.23 -1.69
N LEU A 227 -22.81 -0.96 -2.18
CA LEU A 227 -21.65 -1.86 -2.17
C LEU A 227 -20.68 -1.53 -1.04
N ALA A 228 -20.58 -0.24 -0.69
CA ALA A 228 -19.67 0.25 0.33
C ALA A 228 -20.03 -0.30 1.71
N SER A 229 -19.05 -0.88 2.38
CA SER A 229 -19.23 -1.51 3.70
C SER A 229 -18.11 -1.17 4.68
N ALA A 230 -17.09 -0.44 4.25
CA ALA A 230 -16.00 0.01 5.10
C ALA A 230 -16.41 1.22 5.95
N GLY A 231 -15.98 1.24 7.20
CA GLY A 231 -16.18 2.37 8.10
C GLY A 231 -15.07 3.41 8.00
N ARG A 232 -15.22 4.47 8.81
CA ARG A 232 -14.30 5.62 8.83
C ARG A 232 -12.85 5.25 9.18
N ILE A 233 -12.67 4.30 10.10
CA ILE A 233 -11.34 3.83 10.51
C ILE A 233 -10.60 3.26 9.31
N GLY A 234 -11.22 2.35 8.58
CA GLY A 234 -10.61 1.72 7.41
C GLY A 234 -10.34 2.70 6.27
N LEU A 235 -11.24 3.66 6.04
CA LEU A 235 -11.06 4.69 5.01
C LEU A 235 -9.90 5.64 5.32
N GLY A 236 -9.65 5.94 6.60
CA GLY A 236 -8.53 6.78 7.04
C GLY A 236 -7.14 6.16 6.88
N TRP A 237 -7.04 4.84 6.74
CA TRP A 237 -5.77 4.10 6.71
C TRP A 237 -4.79 4.49 5.58
N ALA A 238 -5.25 5.21 4.57
CA ALA A 238 -4.39 5.60 3.46
C ALA A 238 -3.61 6.90 3.69
N GLU A 239 -3.99 7.66 4.71
CA GLU A 239 -3.35 8.92 5.10
C GLU A 239 -2.36 8.67 6.25
N SER A 240 -1.30 9.46 6.31
CA SER A 240 -0.34 9.41 7.42
C SER A 240 -1.03 9.69 8.75
N GLY A 241 -0.82 8.82 9.73
CA GLY A 241 -1.49 8.85 11.02
C GLY A 241 -2.86 8.18 11.05
N GLY A 242 -3.37 7.70 9.92
CA GLY A 242 -4.71 7.09 9.83
C GLY A 242 -4.82 5.73 10.49
N GLU A 243 -3.76 4.92 10.42
CA GLU A 243 -3.68 3.64 11.14
C GLU A 243 -3.65 3.88 12.65
N ALA A 244 -2.76 4.76 13.12
CA ALA A 244 -2.60 5.07 14.54
C ALA A 244 -3.87 5.71 15.13
N ALA A 245 -4.50 6.67 14.42
CA ALA A 245 -5.77 7.27 14.83
C ALA A 245 -6.90 6.22 14.93
N GLY A 246 -6.87 5.19 14.10
CA GLY A 246 -7.81 4.08 14.13
C GLY A 246 -7.68 3.20 15.38
N LEU A 247 -6.59 3.27 16.13
CA LEU A 247 -6.40 2.47 17.35
C LEU A 247 -7.21 2.97 18.54
N ILE A 248 -7.61 4.23 18.59
CA ILE A 248 -8.55 4.87 19.54
C ILE A 248 -8.16 4.72 21.04
N SER A 249 -7.48 3.63 21.39
CA SER A 249 -7.18 3.23 22.77
C SER A 249 -5.79 3.62 23.27
N THR A 250 -4.99 4.27 22.42
CA THR A 250 -3.67 4.78 22.82
C THR A 250 -3.52 6.25 22.43
N ASP A 251 -3.14 7.07 23.41
CA ASP A 251 -2.77 8.47 23.18
C ASP A 251 -1.26 8.62 22.94
N SER A 252 -0.50 7.52 23.10
CA SER A 252 0.96 7.48 23.00
C SER A 252 1.39 6.84 21.69
N TYR A 253 1.29 7.60 20.60
CA TYR A 253 1.75 7.16 19.29
C TYR A 253 2.52 8.25 18.54
N LEU A 254 3.34 7.82 17.59
CA LEU A 254 4.01 8.66 16.61
C LEU A 254 3.62 8.21 15.21
N ALA A 255 3.26 9.15 14.35
CA ALA A 255 3.11 8.89 12.92
C ALA A 255 4.13 9.73 12.14
N ALA A 256 4.86 9.09 11.23
CA ALA A 256 5.83 9.78 10.37
C ALA A 256 5.74 9.27 8.93
N ASP A 257 5.82 10.21 8.00
CA ASP A 257 5.72 9.96 6.58
C ASP A 257 6.88 10.59 5.79
N GLY A 258 7.13 10.03 4.61
CA GLY A 258 8.29 10.36 3.80
C GLY A 258 9.57 9.68 4.30
N ILE A 259 10.29 9.05 3.35
CA ILE A 259 11.38 8.13 3.67
C ILE A 259 12.50 8.74 4.53
N GLU A 260 12.77 10.04 4.39
CA GLU A 260 13.80 10.72 5.19
C GLU A 260 13.38 10.89 6.65
N ASN A 261 12.10 11.21 6.89
CA ASN A 261 11.55 11.31 8.24
C ASN A 261 11.48 9.92 8.89
N VAL A 262 11.05 8.92 8.12
CA VAL A 262 11.02 7.52 8.56
C VAL A 262 12.41 7.07 9.03
N ILE A 263 13.47 7.36 8.28
CA ILE A 263 14.84 7.02 8.66
C ILE A 263 15.21 7.67 9.99
N ARG A 264 14.92 8.97 10.18
CA ARG A 264 15.21 9.67 11.44
C ARG A 264 14.49 9.06 12.63
N VAL A 265 13.21 8.70 12.46
CA VAL A 265 12.45 8.04 13.52
C VAL A 265 13.05 6.67 13.84
N LEU A 266 13.44 5.89 12.83
CA LEU A 266 14.08 4.59 13.05
C LEU A 266 15.46 4.72 13.76
N GLU A 267 16.26 5.73 13.40
CA GLU A 267 17.52 6.08 14.10
C GLU A 267 17.24 6.47 15.55
N ASP A 268 16.23 7.29 15.80
CA ASP A 268 15.83 7.68 17.16
C ASP A 268 15.29 6.50 17.99
N LEU A 269 14.62 5.53 17.34
CA LEU A 269 14.17 4.29 17.99
C LEU A 269 15.35 3.40 18.36
N GLU A 270 16.37 3.25 17.50
CA GLU A 270 17.61 2.54 17.84
C GLU A 270 18.35 3.19 19.02
N ASP A 271 18.30 4.52 19.11
CA ASP A 271 18.85 5.29 20.23
C ASP A 271 17.94 5.28 21.48
N GLU A 272 16.86 4.51 21.48
CA GLU A 272 15.90 4.35 22.58
C GLU A 272 15.24 5.68 23.03
N LYS A 273 15.09 6.66 22.14
CA LYS A 273 14.55 7.99 22.47
C LYS A 273 13.04 7.99 22.72
N TYR A 274 12.29 7.05 22.16
CA TYR A 274 10.82 7.00 22.20
C TYR A 274 10.28 5.86 23.07
N ARG A 275 10.85 5.65 24.25
CA ARG A 275 10.48 4.55 25.16
C ARG A 275 9.06 4.60 25.69
N ASP A 276 8.45 5.80 25.72
CA ASP A 276 7.11 6.01 26.28
C ASP A 276 5.99 5.85 25.23
N LEU A 277 6.34 5.56 23.95
CA LEU A 277 5.35 5.34 22.93
C LEU A 277 4.83 3.91 22.94
N ASP A 278 3.54 3.76 22.69
CA ASP A 278 2.90 2.47 22.47
C ASP A 278 3.04 1.98 21.03
N PHE A 279 2.86 2.90 20.08
CA PHE A 279 2.77 2.58 18.66
C PHE A 279 3.45 3.61 17.77
N VAL A 280 4.07 3.13 16.68
CA VAL A 280 4.71 3.97 15.66
C VAL A 280 4.22 3.56 14.29
N GLU A 281 3.55 4.51 13.60
CA GLU A 281 3.16 4.39 12.21
C GLU A 281 4.20 5.04 11.31
N LEU A 282 4.70 4.30 10.32
CA LEU A 282 5.75 4.77 9.41
C LEU A 282 5.35 4.53 7.94
N ASP A 283 5.25 5.61 7.20
CA ASP A 283 4.93 5.58 5.77
C ASP A 283 6.09 6.09 4.91
N ALA A 284 6.57 5.26 3.97
CA ALA A 284 7.66 5.66 3.07
C ALA A 284 7.30 6.81 2.13
N CYS A 285 6.01 7.04 1.87
CA CYS A 285 5.50 8.08 0.98
C CYS A 285 5.03 9.29 1.80
N ALA A 286 5.32 10.52 1.33
CA ALA A 286 4.80 11.72 1.96
C ALA A 286 3.26 11.75 1.86
N GLY A 287 2.59 12.01 2.97
CA GLY A 287 1.14 11.96 3.12
C GLY A 287 0.55 10.56 3.28
N GLY A 288 1.37 9.51 3.40
CA GLY A 288 0.91 8.12 3.45
C GLY A 288 0.72 7.49 2.06
N CYS A 289 -0.14 6.48 1.96
CA CYS A 289 -0.39 5.76 0.70
C CYS A 289 -0.98 6.63 -0.41
N VAL A 290 -1.70 7.72 -0.07
CA VAL A 290 -2.22 8.70 -1.04
C VAL A 290 -1.10 9.40 -1.82
N GLY A 291 0.11 9.47 -1.28
CA GLY A 291 1.30 10.00 -1.94
C GLY A 291 2.09 8.97 -2.76
N GLY A 292 1.56 7.79 -3.02
CA GLY A 292 2.24 6.71 -3.76
C GLY A 292 2.57 7.08 -5.22
N VAL A 293 3.64 6.50 -5.78
CA VAL A 293 4.10 6.83 -7.15
C VAL A 293 3.29 6.17 -8.27
N LEU A 294 2.36 5.28 -7.94
CA LEU A 294 1.42 4.65 -8.85
C LEU A 294 0.02 5.32 -8.85
N GLN A 295 -0.13 6.41 -8.10
CA GLN A 295 -1.30 7.29 -8.14
C GLN A 295 -1.34 8.08 -9.45
N ASP A 296 -2.49 8.70 -9.78
CA ASP A 296 -2.56 9.69 -10.86
C ASP A 296 -1.85 11.00 -10.44
N ARG A 297 -1.04 11.56 -11.34
CA ARG A 297 -0.19 12.73 -11.03
C ARG A 297 -0.96 14.01 -10.70
N LYS A 298 -2.24 14.09 -11.04
CA LYS A 298 -3.04 15.28 -10.78
C LYS A 298 -3.37 15.49 -9.30
N SER A 299 -3.53 14.40 -8.55
CA SER A 299 -3.85 14.46 -7.12
C SER A 299 -2.65 14.81 -6.25
N THR A 300 -1.42 14.47 -6.67
CA THR A 300 -0.19 14.81 -5.93
C THR A 300 0.20 16.28 -5.99
N ARG A 301 -0.40 17.08 -6.87
CA ARG A 301 -0.15 18.54 -6.96
C ARG A 301 -1.00 19.37 -6.02
N LEU A 302 -2.09 18.83 -5.48
CA LEU A 302 -3.01 19.56 -4.60
C LEU A 302 -2.55 19.60 -3.13
N ASN A 303 -1.62 18.71 -2.76
CA ASN A 303 -1.06 18.65 -1.39
C ASN A 303 0.26 19.41 -1.23
N SER A 304 0.65 20.23 -2.18
CA SER A 304 1.89 21.05 -2.14
C SER A 304 1.63 22.55 -2.09
N SER A 305 0.50 22.97 -1.51
CA SER A 305 0.20 24.40 -1.24
C SER A 305 0.05 24.67 0.26
#